data_532d9808298ca323544007ba4e196e94
#
_entry.id   532d9808298ca323544007ba4e196e94
#
_cell.length_a   1.000
_cell.length_b   1.000
_cell.length_c   1.000
_cell.angle_alpha   90.00
_cell.angle_beta   90.00
_cell.angle_gamma   90.00
#
_symmetry.space_group_name_H-M   'P 1'
#
loop_
_entity.id
_entity.type
_entity.pdbx_description
1 polymer ?
#
loop_
_entity_poly.entity_id
_entity_poly.type
_entity_poly.pdbx_seq_one_letter_code
_entity_poly.pdbx_strand_id
1 'polypeptide(L)'
;MRILTKKLVMTIVGVILAAFLVIQLVPYGRAHSNPPVIMEPSWDSPITRDLTVKACFDCHSNQVVWPWYSNIAPISWWVQDHVVEGRSELNFSEWDRNQEEAYEAAETVLEGEMPPSYYKPWSRMSQTDLDNLVTGLEATLGTAKVEEHRDNDDDDD
;
A
#
# COMPACT_ATOMS: atom_id res chain seq x y z
N MET A 1 -28.18 11.64 -40.26
CA MET A 1 -27.03 11.11 -39.50
C MET A 1 -26.77 11.83 -38.17
N ARG A 2 -26.63 13.16 -38.10
CA ARG A 2 -26.30 13.91 -36.83
C ARG A 2 -27.27 13.69 -35.67
N ILE A 3 -28.58 13.53 -35.88
CA ILE A 3 -29.60 13.36 -34.83
C ILE A 3 -29.53 11.95 -34.21
N LEU A 4 -29.32 10.94 -35.06
CA LEU A 4 -29.19 9.54 -34.61
C LEU A 4 -27.96 9.36 -33.71
N THR A 5 -26.85 10.00 -34.10
CA THR A 5 -25.60 9.99 -33.29
C THR A 5 -25.79 10.68 -31.93
N LYS A 6 -26.51 11.81 -31.85
CA LYS A 6 -26.80 12.49 -30.58
C LYS A 6 -27.67 11.63 -29.65
N LYS A 7 -28.72 11.00 -30.19
CA LYS A 7 -29.60 10.09 -29.43
C LYS A 7 -28.80 8.89 -28.88
N LEU A 8 -27.98 8.28 -29.74
CA LEU A 8 -27.12 7.16 -29.32
C LEU A 8 -26.17 7.57 -28.20
N VAL A 9 -25.46 8.71 -28.32
CA VAL A 9 -24.56 9.23 -27.29
C VAL A 9 -25.32 9.49 -25.99
N MET A 10 -26.50 10.13 -26.03
CA MET A 10 -27.29 10.38 -24.82
C MET A 10 -27.74 9.07 -24.16
N THR A 11 -28.10 8.05 -24.94
CA THR A 11 -28.47 6.74 -24.40
C THR A 11 -27.30 6.08 -23.73
N ILE A 12 -26.12 6.09 -24.35
CA ILE A 12 -24.87 5.53 -23.75
C ILE A 12 -24.54 6.24 -22.46
N VAL A 13 -24.54 7.57 -22.43
CA VAL A 13 -24.28 8.36 -21.21
C VAL A 13 -25.33 8.03 -20.14
N GLY A 14 -26.61 7.93 -20.50
CA GLY A 14 -27.65 7.54 -19.54
C GLY A 14 -27.44 6.15 -18.93
N VAL A 15 -27.03 5.18 -19.74
CA VAL A 15 -26.71 3.82 -19.28
C VAL A 15 -25.50 3.83 -18.34
N ILE A 16 -24.45 4.57 -18.69
CA ILE A 16 -23.25 4.69 -17.85
C ILE A 16 -23.58 5.33 -16.49
N LEU A 17 -24.37 6.41 -16.50
CA LEU A 17 -24.82 7.06 -15.26
C LEU A 17 -25.68 6.15 -14.40
N ALA A 18 -26.62 5.41 -15.03
CA ALA A 18 -27.45 4.45 -14.32
C ALA A 18 -26.59 3.33 -13.70
N ALA A 19 -25.67 2.77 -14.46
CA ALA A 19 -24.72 1.76 -13.95
C ALA A 19 -23.88 2.31 -12.80
N PHE A 20 -23.35 3.54 -12.93
CA PHE A 20 -22.60 4.22 -11.87
C PHE A 20 -23.43 4.39 -10.59
N LEU A 21 -24.71 4.76 -10.70
CA LEU A 21 -25.59 4.90 -9.56
C LEU A 21 -25.89 3.53 -8.91
N VAL A 22 -26.06 2.48 -9.70
CA VAL A 22 -26.33 1.14 -9.22
C VAL A 22 -25.13 0.59 -8.42
N ILE A 23 -23.91 0.77 -8.90
CA ILE A 23 -22.73 0.29 -8.16
C ILE A 23 -22.53 1.03 -6.81
N GLN A 24 -23.10 2.25 -6.65
CA GLN A 24 -23.06 2.94 -5.35
C GLN A 24 -23.90 2.23 -4.28
N LEU A 25 -24.77 1.29 -4.63
CA LEU A 25 -25.55 0.50 -3.65
C LEU A 25 -24.70 -0.61 -3.00
N VAL A 26 -23.55 -0.94 -3.58
CA VAL A 26 -22.60 -1.91 -2.98
C VAL A 26 -21.80 -1.23 -1.88
N PRO A 27 -21.92 -1.65 -0.61
CA PRO A 27 -21.29 -0.95 0.52
C PRO A 27 -19.80 -1.27 0.69
N TYR A 28 -19.24 -2.16 -0.11
CA TYR A 28 -17.84 -2.60 0.00
C TYR A 28 -16.87 -1.41 -0.07
N GLY A 29 -15.85 -1.44 0.77
CA GLY A 29 -14.81 -0.41 0.82
C GLY A 29 -15.20 0.90 1.51
N ARG A 30 -16.37 0.98 2.14
CA ARG A 30 -16.84 2.20 2.83
C ARG A 30 -16.80 2.12 4.36
N ALA A 31 -16.44 0.95 4.91
CA ALA A 31 -16.40 0.78 6.37
C ALA A 31 -15.25 1.57 7.02
N HIS A 32 -14.18 1.84 6.26
CA HIS A 32 -13.02 2.62 6.70
C HIS A 32 -12.50 2.19 8.08
N SER A 33 -12.35 0.87 8.28
CA SER A 33 -11.97 0.31 9.56
C SER A 33 -10.50 0.62 9.88
N ASN A 34 -10.28 1.18 11.07
CA ASN A 34 -8.98 1.33 11.70
C ASN A 34 -9.01 0.58 13.04
N PRO A 35 -8.60 -0.72 13.06
CA PRO A 35 -8.46 -1.47 14.31
C PRO A 35 -7.49 -0.80 15.27
N PRO A 36 -7.51 -1.14 16.57
CA PRO A 36 -6.53 -0.63 17.53
C PRO A 36 -5.08 -0.94 17.09
N VAL A 37 -4.18 -0.03 17.37
CA VAL A 37 -2.74 -0.32 17.31
C VAL A 37 -2.39 -1.22 18.48
N ILE A 38 -1.81 -2.37 18.21
CA ILE A 38 -1.38 -3.31 19.26
C ILE A 38 0.07 -3.06 19.63
N MET A 39 0.96 -3.06 18.63
CA MET A 39 2.37 -2.82 18.81
C MET A 39 2.98 -2.31 17.50
N GLU A 40 3.87 -1.33 17.59
CA GLU A 40 4.74 -0.93 16.48
C GLU A 40 6.12 -1.60 16.61
N PRO A 41 6.91 -1.69 15.53
CA PRO A 41 8.31 -2.13 15.63
C PRO A 41 9.13 -1.19 16.52
N SER A 42 10.25 -1.69 17.02
CA SER A 42 11.23 -0.87 17.75
C SER A 42 12.02 -0.03 16.74
N TRP A 43 11.48 1.12 16.39
CA TRP A 43 12.07 2.04 15.42
C TRP A 43 13.49 2.44 15.82
N ASP A 44 14.43 2.41 14.86
CA ASP A 44 15.79 2.89 15.05
C ASP A 44 15.83 4.38 15.39
N SER A 45 14.93 5.16 14.80
CA SER A 45 14.81 6.60 15.00
C SER A 45 13.38 7.11 14.83
N PRO A 46 13.02 8.26 15.44
CA PRO A 46 11.76 8.93 15.16
C PRO A 46 11.61 9.36 13.69
N ILE A 47 12.71 9.65 13.01
CA ILE A 47 12.72 10.06 11.60
C ILE A 47 12.26 8.91 10.72
N THR A 48 12.75 7.70 10.96
CA THR A 48 12.34 6.49 10.24
C THR A 48 10.84 6.25 10.39
N ARG A 49 10.35 6.34 11.65
CA ARG A 49 8.91 6.21 11.91
C ARG A 49 8.10 7.25 11.12
N ASP A 50 8.49 8.52 11.16
CA ASP A 50 7.75 9.60 10.49
C ASP A 50 7.74 9.42 8.96
N LEU A 51 8.86 8.98 8.38
CA LEU A 51 8.95 8.67 6.95
C LEU A 51 8.10 7.45 6.59
N THR A 52 8.09 6.41 7.42
CA THR A 52 7.25 5.22 7.23
C THR A 52 5.76 5.57 7.36
N VAL A 53 5.39 6.40 8.32
CA VAL A 53 4.00 6.94 8.43
C VAL A 53 3.59 7.63 7.14
N LYS A 54 4.48 8.46 6.58
CA LYS A 54 4.22 9.23 5.36
C LYS A 54 4.12 8.37 4.10
N ALA A 55 4.87 7.28 4.02
CA ALA A 55 5.00 6.47 2.80
C ALA A 55 4.16 5.18 2.81
N CYS A 56 3.95 4.57 3.99
CA CYS A 56 3.49 3.19 4.09
C CYS A 56 2.19 3.04 4.90
N PHE A 57 1.96 3.86 5.94
CA PHE A 57 0.89 3.63 6.91
C PHE A 57 -0.51 3.64 6.32
N ASP A 58 -0.76 4.35 5.23
CA ASP A 58 -2.07 4.37 4.59
C ASP A 58 -2.51 3.00 4.02
N CYS A 59 -1.56 2.07 3.79
CA CYS A 59 -1.87 0.70 3.38
C CYS A 59 -1.39 -0.33 4.42
N HIS A 60 -0.29 -0.07 5.11
CA HIS A 60 0.39 -1.04 5.97
C HIS A 60 0.25 -0.74 7.48
N SER A 61 -0.88 -0.14 7.91
CA SER A 61 -1.14 0.09 9.34
C SER A 61 -2.63 0.10 9.67
N ASN A 62 -2.94 0.12 10.97
CA ASN A 62 -4.29 0.36 11.49
C ASN A 62 -4.60 1.86 11.65
N GLN A 63 -3.79 2.75 11.06
CA GLN A 63 -3.89 4.21 11.17
C GLN A 63 -4.08 4.88 9.81
N VAL A 64 -4.87 4.25 8.93
CA VAL A 64 -5.16 4.74 7.57
C VAL A 64 -5.86 6.09 7.62
N VAL A 65 -5.38 7.06 6.85
CA VAL A 65 -6.08 8.32 6.60
C VAL A 65 -6.95 8.15 5.34
N TRP A 66 -8.20 7.72 5.55
CA TRP A 66 -9.11 7.43 4.48
C TRP A 66 -9.46 8.68 3.65
N PRO A 67 -9.13 8.72 2.35
CA PRO A 67 -9.42 9.87 1.51
C PRO A 67 -10.93 9.93 1.21
N TRP A 68 -11.46 11.14 0.94
CA TRP A 68 -12.89 11.33 0.68
C TRP A 68 -13.43 10.49 -0.49
N TYR A 69 -12.61 10.25 -1.51
CA TYR A 69 -12.98 9.48 -2.69
C TYR A 69 -13.10 7.97 -2.42
N SER A 70 -12.57 7.47 -1.29
CA SER A 70 -12.78 6.09 -0.85
C SER A 70 -14.23 5.79 -0.41
N ASN A 71 -15.14 6.77 -0.51
CA ASN A 71 -16.57 6.59 -0.35
C ASN A 71 -17.31 6.35 -1.67
N ILE A 72 -16.63 6.42 -2.81
CA ILE A 72 -17.23 6.39 -4.15
C ILE A 72 -16.81 5.12 -4.89
N ALA A 73 -17.76 4.22 -5.17
CA ALA A 73 -17.50 3.05 -6.00
C ALA A 73 -17.25 3.44 -7.47
N PRO A 74 -16.32 2.78 -8.19
CA PRO A 74 -15.54 1.61 -7.77
C PRO A 74 -14.23 1.94 -7.04
N ILE A 75 -13.89 3.22 -6.84
CA ILE A 75 -12.63 3.65 -6.22
C ILE A 75 -12.57 3.16 -4.76
N SER A 76 -13.71 3.16 -4.04
CA SER A 76 -13.80 2.62 -2.68
C SER A 76 -13.36 1.15 -2.60
N TRP A 77 -13.68 0.35 -3.60
CA TRP A 77 -13.30 -1.06 -3.67
C TRP A 77 -11.80 -1.19 -3.83
N TRP A 78 -11.25 -0.45 -4.78
CA TRP A 78 -9.81 -0.47 -5.06
C TRP A 78 -8.97 0.00 -3.87
N VAL A 79 -9.38 1.08 -3.16
CA VAL A 79 -8.68 1.56 -1.97
C VAL A 79 -8.76 0.53 -0.84
N GLN A 80 -9.94 -0.07 -0.63
CA GLN A 80 -10.13 -1.09 0.40
C GLN A 80 -9.27 -2.32 0.14
N ASP A 81 -9.22 -2.80 -1.10
CA ASP A 81 -8.41 -3.96 -1.47
C ASP A 81 -6.92 -3.72 -1.17
N HIS A 82 -6.40 -2.54 -1.54
CA HIS A 82 -5.00 -2.19 -1.25
C HIS A 82 -4.69 -2.09 0.25
N VAL A 83 -5.64 -1.60 1.06
CA VAL A 83 -5.47 -1.57 2.52
C VAL A 83 -5.53 -2.97 3.12
N VAL A 84 -6.44 -3.83 2.65
CA VAL A 84 -6.53 -5.22 3.12
C VAL A 84 -5.28 -6.00 2.74
N GLU A 85 -4.84 -5.90 1.50
CA GLU A 85 -3.63 -6.54 0.99
C GLU A 85 -2.39 -6.04 1.74
N GLY A 86 -2.20 -4.71 1.81
CA GLY A 86 -1.06 -4.12 2.51
C GLY A 86 -0.97 -4.55 3.97
N ARG A 87 -2.10 -4.62 4.70
CA ARG A 87 -2.12 -5.12 6.08
C ARG A 87 -1.87 -6.61 6.20
N SER A 88 -2.20 -7.41 5.18
CA SER A 88 -1.94 -8.85 5.20
C SER A 88 -0.46 -9.16 5.02
N GLU A 89 0.21 -8.44 4.13
CA GLU A 89 1.64 -8.60 3.85
C GLU A 89 2.50 -8.03 4.99
N LEU A 90 2.25 -6.78 5.37
CA LEU A 90 2.99 -6.08 6.41
C LEU A 90 2.07 -5.11 7.16
N ASN A 91 2.02 -5.19 8.50
CA ASN A 91 1.24 -4.27 9.32
C ASN A 91 2.05 -3.68 10.48
N PHE A 92 2.49 -2.45 10.34
CA PHE A 92 3.25 -1.73 11.36
C PHE A 92 2.48 -1.48 12.68
N SER A 93 1.18 -1.74 12.71
CA SER A 93 0.35 -1.60 13.92
C SER A 93 0.14 -2.90 14.70
N GLU A 94 0.61 -4.04 14.18
CA GLU A 94 0.41 -5.37 14.73
C GLU A 94 1.73 -6.15 14.77
N TRP A 95 2.77 -5.52 15.31
CA TRP A 95 4.13 -6.09 15.37
C TRP A 95 4.27 -7.25 16.34
N ASP A 96 3.24 -7.55 17.10
CA ASP A 96 3.14 -8.72 17.98
C ASP A 96 2.88 -10.02 17.22
N ARG A 97 2.44 -9.93 15.95
CA ARG A 97 2.32 -11.09 15.05
C ARG A 97 3.58 -11.29 14.20
N ASN A 98 3.75 -12.51 13.65
CA ASN A 98 4.83 -12.79 12.72
C ASN A 98 4.67 -11.95 11.44
N GLN A 99 5.72 -11.26 11.04
CA GLN A 99 5.84 -10.43 9.84
C GLN A 99 7.02 -11.00 9.02
N GLU A 100 6.81 -12.16 8.38
CA GLU A 100 7.89 -12.96 7.78
C GLU A 100 8.72 -12.20 6.75
N GLU A 101 8.09 -11.33 5.97
CA GLU A 101 8.73 -10.57 4.87
C GLU A 101 9.04 -9.10 5.22
N ALA A 102 8.95 -8.74 6.52
CA ALA A 102 9.19 -7.35 6.94
C ALA A 102 10.58 -6.82 6.54
N TYR A 103 11.59 -7.70 6.47
CA TYR A 103 12.97 -7.37 6.06
C TYR A 103 13.08 -6.95 4.58
N GLU A 104 12.09 -7.30 3.74
CA GLU A 104 12.05 -6.92 2.33
C GLU A 104 11.56 -5.48 2.12
N ALA A 105 10.98 -4.86 3.15
CA ALA A 105 10.42 -3.52 3.04
C ALA A 105 11.42 -2.45 2.58
N ALA A 106 12.68 -2.56 2.98
CA ALA A 106 13.73 -1.65 2.53
C ALA A 106 14.07 -1.85 1.04
N GLU A 107 14.14 -3.10 0.60
CA GLU A 107 14.45 -3.48 -0.78
C GLU A 107 13.35 -3.01 -1.74
N THR A 108 12.07 -3.26 -1.40
CA THR A 108 10.93 -2.81 -2.22
C THR A 108 10.87 -1.28 -2.39
N VAL A 109 11.34 -0.52 -1.38
CA VAL A 109 11.50 0.95 -1.47
C VAL A 109 12.68 1.30 -2.38
N LEU A 110 13.81 0.62 -2.24
CA LEU A 110 15.02 0.85 -3.04
C LEU A 110 14.77 0.56 -4.54
N GLU A 111 14.05 -0.51 -4.85
CA GLU A 111 13.66 -0.88 -6.21
C GLU A 111 12.56 0.03 -6.79
N GLY A 112 11.95 0.83 -5.94
CA GLY A 112 10.92 1.78 -6.33
C GLY A 112 9.54 1.16 -6.55
N GLU A 113 9.32 -0.05 -6.07
CA GLU A 113 8.01 -0.71 -6.05
C GLU A 113 7.10 -0.07 -4.99
N MET A 114 7.66 0.24 -3.82
CA MET A 114 6.97 0.96 -2.76
C MET A 114 7.57 2.36 -2.51
N PRO A 115 6.76 3.36 -2.22
CA PRO A 115 5.31 3.38 -2.41
C PRO A 115 4.94 3.28 -3.90
N PRO A 116 3.77 2.73 -4.25
CA PRO A 116 3.34 2.57 -5.64
C PRO A 116 3.32 3.90 -6.40
N SER A 117 3.55 3.85 -7.71
CA SER A 117 3.69 5.06 -8.55
C SER A 117 2.48 6.01 -8.49
N TYR A 118 1.26 5.46 -8.34
CA TYR A 118 0.03 6.23 -8.20
C TYR A 118 -0.10 6.89 -6.82
N TYR A 119 0.63 6.39 -5.78
CA TYR A 119 0.64 6.96 -4.44
C TYR A 119 1.79 7.97 -4.23
N LYS A 120 2.89 7.87 -4.97
CA LYS A 120 4.06 8.76 -4.86
C LYS A 120 3.72 10.26 -4.81
N PRO A 121 2.74 10.80 -5.61
CA PRO A 121 2.36 12.20 -5.52
C PRO A 121 1.79 12.61 -4.15
N TRP A 122 1.21 11.68 -3.41
CA TRP A 122 0.61 11.92 -2.10
C TRP A 122 1.66 11.84 -0.99
N SER A 123 2.61 10.92 -1.07
CA SER A 123 3.69 10.80 -0.09
C SER A 123 4.66 11.99 -0.12
N ARG A 124 4.83 12.65 -1.28
CA ARG A 124 5.68 13.84 -1.47
C ARG A 124 7.08 13.69 -0.87
N MET A 125 7.69 12.54 -1.05
CA MET A 125 9.03 12.26 -0.54
C MET A 125 10.09 12.77 -1.52
N SER A 126 11.15 13.38 -0.99
CA SER A 126 12.35 13.68 -1.74
C SER A 126 13.22 12.42 -1.88
N GLN A 127 14.22 12.45 -2.77
CA GLN A 127 15.18 11.35 -2.86
C GLN A 127 15.91 11.14 -1.52
N THR A 128 16.27 12.21 -0.84
CA THR A 128 16.90 12.13 0.49
C THR A 128 15.98 11.48 1.53
N ASP A 129 14.66 11.76 1.48
CA ASP A 129 13.69 11.10 2.36
C ASP A 129 13.64 9.60 2.08
N LEU A 130 13.67 9.20 0.79
CA LEU A 130 13.66 7.79 0.40
C LEU A 130 14.95 7.09 0.86
N ASP A 131 16.12 7.70 0.66
CA ASP A 131 17.41 7.16 1.10
C ASP A 131 17.44 6.97 2.64
N ASN A 132 16.93 7.96 3.38
CA ASN A 132 16.79 7.87 4.84
C ASN A 132 15.77 6.81 5.27
N LEU A 133 14.67 6.67 4.53
CA LEU A 133 13.67 5.62 4.80
C LEU A 133 14.26 4.23 4.61
N VAL A 134 14.96 3.98 3.50
CA VAL A 134 15.64 2.69 3.24
C VAL A 134 16.60 2.36 4.37
N THR A 135 17.54 3.27 4.68
CA THR A 135 18.52 3.06 5.75
C THR A 135 17.85 2.79 7.11
N GLY A 136 16.79 3.54 7.42
CA GLY A 136 16.07 3.39 8.68
C GLY A 136 15.24 2.10 8.75
N LEU A 137 14.66 1.65 7.63
CA LEU A 137 13.96 0.36 7.56
C LEU A 137 14.94 -0.81 7.73
N GLU A 138 16.09 -0.76 7.06
CA GLU A 138 17.17 -1.77 7.26
C GLU A 138 17.61 -1.86 8.73
N ALA A 139 17.80 -0.70 9.38
CA ALA A 139 18.19 -0.65 10.79
C ALA A 139 17.08 -1.13 11.75
N THR A 140 15.80 -0.91 11.39
CA THR A 140 14.65 -1.27 12.22
C THR A 140 14.22 -2.73 12.03
N LEU A 141 14.15 -3.18 10.77
CA LEU A 141 13.51 -4.44 10.37
C LEU A 141 14.53 -5.53 10.02
N GLY A 142 15.78 -5.17 9.81
CA GLY A 142 16.82 -6.03 9.28
C GLY A 142 16.87 -5.97 7.75
N THR A 143 17.85 -6.69 7.22
CA THR A 143 18.03 -6.89 5.77
C THR A 143 17.67 -8.30 5.40
N ALA A 144 17.28 -8.53 4.13
CA ALA A 144 17.18 -9.86 3.56
C ALA A 144 18.51 -10.59 3.82
N LYS A 145 18.47 -11.77 4.44
CA LYS A 145 19.65 -12.61 4.53
C LYS A 145 19.98 -13.04 3.12
N VAL A 146 21.10 -12.59 2.59
CA VAL A 146 21.71 -13.24 1.43
C VAL A 146 21.98 -14.65 1.91
N GLU A 147 21.16 -15.61 1.49
CA GLU A 147 21.51 -17.03 1.62
C GLU A 147 22.74 -17.23 0.74
N GLU A 148 23.91 -17.15 1.38
CA GLU A 148 25.16 -17.56 0.78
C GLU A 148 25.02 -19.05 0.51
N HIS A 149 24.70 -19.34 -0.76
CA HIS A 149 24.71 -20.70 -1.30
C HIS A 149 26.15 -21.20 -1.10
N ARG A 150 26.42 -21.84 0.03
CA ARG A 150 27.65 -22.62 0.22
C ARG A 150 27.49 -23.83 -0.67
N ASP A 151 28.04 -23.71 -1.88
CA ASP A 151 28.41 -24.86 -2.67
C ASP A 151 29.41 -25.65 -1.84
N ASN A 152 28.91 -26.68 -1.17
CA ASN A 152 29.77 -27.71 -0.59
C ASN A 152 30.22 -28.57 -1.77
N ASP A 153 31.26 -28.11 -2.44
CA ASP A 153 32.09 -28.97 -3.27
C ASP A 153 32.89 -29.86 -2.31
N ASP A 154 32.25 -30.90 -1.80
CA ASP A 154 32.95 -32.03 -1.21
C ASP A 154 33.46 -32.86 -2.38
N ASP A 155 34.67 -32.51 -2.82
CA ASP A 155 35.49 -33.39 -3.63
C ASP A 155 35.89 -34.60 -2.75
N ASP A 156 35.18 -35.71 -2.95
CA ASP A 156 35.61 -37.03 -2.49
C ASP A 156 36.59 -37.58 -3.50
N ASP A 157 37.90 -37.66 -3.06
CA ASP A 157 38.95 -38.54 -3.60
C ASP A 157 38.70 -40.01 -3.24
#